data_b87f255f438bd611de813453ad5e1ddf
#
_entry.id   b87f255f438bd611de813453ad5e1ddf
#
_cell.length_a   1.000
_cell.length_b   1.000
_cell.length_c   1.000
_cell.angle_alpha   90.00
_cell.angle_beta   90.00
_cell.angle_gamma   90.00
#
_symmetry.space_group_name_H-M   'P 1'
#
loop_
_entity.id
_entity.type
_entity.pdbx_description
1 polymer ?
#
loop_
_entity_poly.entity_id
_entity_poly.type
_entity_poly.pdbx_seq_one_letter_code
_entity_poly.pdbx_strand_id
1 'polypeptide(L)'
;MADIKIKIVSNPYQETVRFFRWDNGWQEITTSTNPNSALHSTKIVNGFFPFKAEEIIDILAKEFGGGDKIELHFEGADDEWQELLAICTEGPRANTYEAIRDERYLSNARDVLPEIVEVFREIQGLVDESVSERTKVSEQIRKFTDVSSDIIPLCVLGNYSAGKSTFINALIGMEILPSGDEPVTARIFQIKRSKDRDRAMVQFSCGNRRFLLRFNLDGLMENKELVGDPLYDKIATKVAGSTAGMASHMNSALKVLNSYHADEDDRTISDLIRIEVPFSDTDPWPHDREFVIFDTPGSNSASNADHARVLKQAMEGLSNGLPIFVAEYNSLDTEDNKNLSN
;
A
#
# COMPACT_ATOMS: atom_id res chain seq x y z
N MET A 1 -9.18 19.08 45.69
CA MET A 1 -7.97 18.36 45.21
C MET A 1 -7.59 18.99 43.91
N ALA A 2 -6.32 19.19 43.61
CA ALA A 2 -5.93 19.83 42.36
C ALA A 2 -6.07 18.79 41.25
N ASP A 3 -6.91 19.06 40.25
CA ASP A 3 -7.05 18.21 39.08
C ASP A 3 -5.69 18.09 38.36
N ILE A 4 -5.24 16.89 38.16
CA ILE A 4 -3.98 16.63 37.46
C ILE A 4 -4.22 16.86 35.96
N LYS A 5 -3.49 17.84 35.40
CA LYS A 5 -3.60 18.15 33.97
C LYS A 5 -2.33 17.73 33.26
N ILE A 6 -2.49 16.89 32.26
CA ILE A 6 -1.41 16.40 31.40
C ILE A 6 -1.73 16.78 29.94
N LYS A 7 -0.71 17.15 29.19
CA LYS A 7 -0.86 17.42 27.78
C LYS A 7 0.07 16.50 26.97
N ILE A 8 -0.48 15.87 25.95
CA ILE A 8 0.24 15.10 24.95
C ILE A 8 0.30 15.94 23.67
N VAL A 9 1.49 16.12 23.12
CA VAL A 9 1.72 16.76 21.83
C VAL A 9 2.34 15.74 20.90
N SER A 10 1.57 15.30 19.90
CA SER A 10 2.02 14.37 18.89
C SER A 10 2.31 15.07 17.57
N ASN A 11 3.37 14.66 16.90
CA ASN A 11 3.68 15.07 15.54
C ASN A 11 3.86 13.82 14.65
N PRO A 12 2.82 13.39 13.94
CA PRO A 12 2.87 12.19 13.11
C PRO A 12 3.87 12.29 11.92
N TYR A 13 4.19 13.51 11.48
CA TYR A 13 5.15 13.73 10.39
C TYR A 13 6.61 13.59 10.81
N GLN A 14 6.89 13.86 12.09
CA GLN A 14 8.21 13.67 12.68
C GLN A 14 8.29 12.40 13.53
N GLU A 15 7.19 11.68 13.67
CA GLU A 15 7.04 10.51 14.53
C GLU A 15 7.54 10.77 15.95
N THR A 16 7.13 11.90 16.53
CA THR A 16 7.55 12.31 17.87
C THR A 16 6.36 12.62 18.77
N VAL A 17 6.48 12.26 20.03
CA VAL A 17 5.49 12.57 21.08
C VAL A 17 6.17 13.27 22.22
N ARG A 18 5.58 14.36 22.71
CA ARG A 18 6.04 15.11 23.88
C ARG A 18 4.94 15.19 24.93
N PHE A 19 5.33 15.27 26.19
CA PHE A 19 4.43 15.28 27.33
C PHE A 19 4.66 16.49 28.19
N PHE A 20 3.57 17.08 28.69
CA PHE A 20 3.62 18.26 29.55
C PHE A 20 2.72 18.04 30.73
N ARG A 21 3.11 18.58 31.91
CA ARG A 21 2.31 18.66 33.10
C ARG A 21 1.99 20.13 33.41
N TRP A 22 0.79 20.40 33.87
CA TRP A 22 0.42 21.74 34.32
C TRP A 22 0.93 22.00 35.74
N ASP A 23 1.75 23.04 35.89
CA ASP A 23 2.17 23.61 37.17
C ASP A 23 2.35 25.13 36.98
N ASN A 24 1.28 25.91 37.19
CA ASN A 24 1.22 27.34 36.84
C ASN A 24 1.58 27.67 35.39
N GLY A 25 1.52 26.71 34.49
CA GLY A 25 1.87 26.69 33.07
C GLY A 25 2.29 25.30 32.63
N TRP A 26 2.25 25.06 31.32
CA TRP A 26 2.68 23.76 30.76
C TRP A 26 4.20 23.60 30.88
N GLN A 27 4.64 22.62 31.67
CA GLN A 27 6.06 22.23 31.82
C GLN A 27 6.30 20.89 31.17
N GLU A 28 7.28 20.81 30.31
CA GLU A 28 7.62 19.56 29.61
C GLU A 28 8.18 18.53 30.60
N ILE A 29 7.68 17.29 30.47
CA ILE A 29 8.16 16.12 31.21
C ILE A 29 9.41 15.59 30.50
N THR A 30 10.56 15.88 31.11
CA THR A 30 11.88 15.48 30.59
C THR A 30 12.69 14.77 31.69
N THR A 31 13.84 14.24 31.34
CA THR A 31 14.78 13.67 32.31
C THR A 31 15.20 14.65 33.40
N SER A 32 15.21 15.95 33.12
CA SER A 32 15.55 16.98 34.10
C SER A 32 14.40 17.38 34.98
N THR A 33 13.18 17.42 34.48
CA THR A 33 11.98 17.83 35.22
C THR A 33 11.31 16.66 35.95
N ASN A 34 11.38 15.46 35.40
CA ASN A 34 10.80 14.24 35.99
C ASN A 34 11.66 13.02 35.72
N PRO A 35 12.82 12.86 36.39
CA PRO A 35 13.84 11.86 36.03
C PRO A 35 13.37 10.40 36.13
N ASN A 36 12.32 10.11 36.89
CA ASN A 36 11.80 8.76 37.09
C ASN A 36 10.61 8.42 36.18
N SER A 37 10.19 9.32 35.31
CA SER A 37 9.08 9.05 34.38
C SER A 37 9.50 8.13 33.23
N ALA A 38 8.67 7.15 32.89
CA ALA A 38 8.88 6.32 31.71
C ALA A 38 8.53 7.03 30.40
N LEU A 39 7.81 8.17 30.47
CA LEU A 39 7.35 8.92 29.29
C LEU A 39 8.47 9.50 28.44
N HIS A 40 9.64 9.81 29.01
CA HIS A 40 10.79 10.34 28.26
C HIS A 40 11.71 9.25 27.65
N SER A 41 11.35 7.97 27.78
CA SER A 41 12.13 6.93 27.13
C SER A 41 12.10 7.08 25.61
N THR A 42 13.24 6.83 24.95
CA THR A 42 13.34 6.92 23.49
C THR A 42 12.30 6.07 22.77
N LYS A 43 11.91 4.96 23.39
CA LYS A 43 10.87 4.06 22.87
C LYS A 43 9.47 4.72 22.87
N ILE A 44 9.21 5.62 23.80
CA ILE A 44 7.92 6.33 23.93
C ILE A 44 7.91 7.62 23.10
N VAL A 45 8.97 8.44 23.21
CA VAL A 45 9.01 9.75 22.53
C VAL A 45 9.23 9.66 21.04
N ASN A 46 9.84 8.58 20.53
CA ASN A 46 10.05 8.36 19.09
C ASN A 46 9.11 7.29 18.56
N GLY A 47 8.36 7.63 17.54
CA GLY A 47 7.47 6.72 16.81
C GLY A 47 6.04 7.23 16.69
N PHE A 48 5.24 6.49 15.95
CA PHE A 48 3.88 6.85 15.62
C PHE A 48 2.94 6.66 16.83
N PHE A 49 2.26 7.71 17.25
CA PHE A 49 1.46 7.75 18.47
C PHE A 49 0.43 6.61 18.59
N PRO A 50 -0.39 6.27 17.57
CA PRO A 50 -1.40 5.23 17.68
C PRO A 50 -0.88 3.88 18.16
N PHE A 51 0.34 3.48 17.74
CA PHE A 51 0.93 2.22 18.19
C PHE A 51 1.38 2.19 19.66
N LYS A 52 1.40 3.35 20.32
CA LYS A 52 1.90 3.53 21.67
C LYS A 52 0.87 4.13 22.61
N ALA A 53 -0.28 4.51 22.09
CA ALA A 53 -1.30 5.23 22.83
C ALA A 53 -1.73 4.47 24.08
N GLU A 54 -1.97 3.18 24.02
CA GLU A 54 -2.32 2.37 25.20
C GLU A 54 -1.19 2.34 26.25
N GLU A 55 0.07 2.10 25.82
CA GLU A 55 1.23 2.09 26.71
C GLU A 55 1.42 3.45 27.39
N ILE A 56 1.24 4.55 26.65
CA ILE A 56 1.30 5.92 27.17
C ILE A 56 0.21 6.14 28.24
N ILE A 57 -1.02 5.77 27.94
CA ILE A 57 -2.15 5.93 28.86
C ILE A 57 -1.93 5.12 30.15
N ASP A 58 -1.41 3.90 30.06
CA ASP A 58 -1.10 3.06 31.22
C ASP A 58 0.06 3.62 32.06
N ILE A 59 1.07 4.24 31.43
CA ILE A 59 2.13 4.96 32.14
C ILE A 59 1.56 6.16 32.88
N LEU A 60 0.71 6.95 32.23
CA LEU A 60 0.06 8.12 32.83
C LEU A 60 -0.80 7.73 34.05
N ALA A 61 -1.58 6.64 33.94
CA ALA A 61 -2.37 6.13 35.07
C ALA A 61 -1.47 5.72 36.25
N LYS A 62 -0.35 5.07 35.96
CA LYS A 62 0.59 4.60 36.96
C LYS A 62 1.35 5.75 37.68
N GLU A 63 1.78 6.74 36.90
CA GLU A 63 2.60 7.85 37.43
C GLU A 63 1.80 8.97 38.06
N PHE A 64 0.60 9.22 37.54
CA PHE A 64 -0.23 10.38 37.94
C PHE A 64 -1.61 9.99 38.46
N GLY A 65 -2.04 8.73 38.34
CA GLY A 65 -3.35 8.24 38.79
C GLY A 65 -3.44 8.01 40.28
N GLY A 66 -3.40 9.06 41.08
CA GLY A 66 -3.52 9.03 42.56
C GLY A 66 -4.96 8.89 43.10
N GLY A 67 -5.94 8.50 42.29
CA GLY A 67 -7.36 8.39 42.62
C GLY A 67 -8.20 9.58 42.14
N ASP A 68 -7.59 10.63 41.64
CA ASP A 68 -8.24 11.76 40.99
C ASP A 68 -8.29 11.55 39.47
N LYS A 69 -9.28 12.19 38.84
CA LYS A 69 -9.41 12.16 37.38
C LYS A 69 -8.28 12.97 36.73
N ILE A 70 -7.66 12.41 35.67
CA ILE A 70 -6.62 13.10 34.91
C ILE A 70 -7.29 13.84 33.75
N GLU A 71 -7.16 15.16 33.74
CA GLU A 71 -7.53 15.99 32.60
C GLU A 71 -6.43 15.88 31.52
N LEU A 72 -6.74 15.21 30.41
CA LEU A 72 -5.79 14.87 29.39
C LEU A 72 -6.00 15.72 28.14
N HIS A 73 -5.16 16.71 27.95
CA HIS A 73 -5.15 17.55 26.75
C HIS A 73 -4.38 16.88 25.63
N PHE A 74 -4.90 16.97 24.43
CA PHE A 74 -4.26 16.39 23.24
C PHE A 74 -4.10 17.41 22.12
N GLU A 75 -2.88 17.53 21.62
CA GLU A 75 -2.50 18.30 20.43
C GLU A 75 -1.85 17.34 19.43
N GLY A 76 -2.45 17.12 18.26
CA GLY A 76 -2.01 16.19 17.25
C GLY A 76 -2.96 16.11 16.06
N ALA A 77 -2.88 15.06 15.26
CA ALA A 77 -3.76 14.84 14.12
C ALA A 77 -5.14 14.32 14.56
N ASP A 78 -6.13 14.41 13.68
CA ASP A 78 -7.51 14.01 13.98
C ASP A 78 -7.66 12.51 14.24
N ASP A 79 -7.01 11.68 13.44
CA ASP A 79 -6.97 10.23 13.59
C ASP A 79 -6.31 9.79 14.89
N GLU A 80 -5.24 10.46 15.30
CA GLU A 80 -4.59 10.24 16.61
C GLU A 80 -5.50 10.62 17.78
N TRP A 81 -6.27 11.71 17.62
CA TRP A 81 -7.27 12.12 18.59
C TRP A 81 -8.38 11.09 18.75
N GLN A 82 -8.91 10.55 17.65
CA GLN A 82 -9.97 9.54 17.68
C GLN A 82 -9.48 8.26 18.38
N GLU A 83 -8.26 7.83 18.13
CA GLU A 83 -7.65 6.70 18.82
C GLU A 83 -7.51 6.95 20.33
N LEU A 84 -6.97 8.10 20.72
CA LEU A 84 -6.86 8.47 22.12
C LEU A 84 -8.22 8.50 22.82
N LEU A 85 -9.22 9.10 22.19
CA LEU A 85 -10.58 9.20 22.72
C LEU A 85 -11.20 7.82 22.93
N ALA A 86 -11.04 6.91 21.95
CA ALA A 86 -11.50 5.53 22.08
C ALA A 86 -10.88 4.84 23.29
N ILE A 87 -9.55 4.90 23.43
CA ILE A 87 -8.82 4.29 24.55
C ILE A 87 -9.28 4.88 25.91
N CYS A 88 -9.45 6.19 26.00
CA CYS A 88 -9.83 6.87 27.25
C CYS A 88 -11.30 6.60 27.65
N THR A 89 -12.16 6.23 26.71
CA THR A 89 -13.59 5.99 26.97
C THR A 89 -13.91 4.52 27.25
N GLU A 90 -12.97 3.62 27.09
CA GLU A 90 -13.16 2.18 27.30
C GLU A 90 -12.99 1.75 28.78
N GLY A 91 -13.95 1.00 29.28
CA GLY A 91 -13.90 0.29 30.57
C GLY A 91 -13.50 1.16 31.78
N PRO A 92 -12.53 0.70 32.61
CA PRO A 92 -12.09 1.44 33.80
C PRO A 92 -11.44 2.79 33.48
N ARG A 93 -10.88 2.95 32.29
CA ARG A 93 -10.18 4.16 31.81
C ARG A 93 -11.15 5.36 31.72
N ALA A 94 -12.42 5.12 31.40
CA ALA A 94 -13.47 6.16 31.34
C ALA A 94 -13.65 6.93 32.68
N ASN A 95 -13.33 6.29 33.80
CA ASN A 95 -13.39 6.94 35.10
C ASN A 95 -12.07 7.64 35.51
N THR A 96 -10.99 7.32 34.82
CA THR A 96 -9.63 7.80 35.11
C THR A 96 -9.28 9.05 34.31
N TYR A 97 -9.78 9.16 33.10
CA TYR A 97 -9.42 10.23 32.17
C TYR A 97 -10.60 11.08 31.76
N GLU A 98 -10.32 12.37 31.56
CA GLU A 98 -11.15 13.30 30.84
C GLU A 98 -10.35 13.84 29.66
N ALA A 99 -10.59 13.30 28.46
CA ALA A 99 -9.88 13.70 27.26
C ALA A 99 -10.42 15.03 26.72
N ILE A 100 -9.52 15.97 26.47
CA ILE A 100 -9.82 17.31 25.95
C ILE A 100 -8.97 17.54 24.71
N ARG A 101 -9.63 17.80 23.58
CA ARG A 101 -8.92 18.18 22.36
C ARG A 101 -8.45 19.62 22.45
N ASP A 102 -7.16 19.87 22.23
CA ASP A 102 -6.62 21.23 22.17
C ASP A 102 -7.08 21.90 20.84
N GLU A 103 -7.17 23.22 20.85
CA GLU A 103 -7.52 24.02 19.67
C GLU A 103 -6.44 23.92 18.56
N ARG A 104 -5.20 23.64 18.94
CA ARG A 104 -4.11 23.43 18.01
C ARG A 104 -4.06 21.95 17.60
N TYR A 105 -4.51 21.67 16.41
CA TYR A 105 -4.38 20.35 15.82
C TYR A 105 -3.61 20.43 14.51
N LEU A 106 -2.95 19.35 14.16
CA LEU A 106 -2.34 19.20 12.84
C LEU A 106 -3.40 18.71 11.88
N SER A 107 -3.54 19.40 10.75
CA SER A 107 -4.40 18.93 9.66
C SER A 107 -3.89 17.60 9.17
N ASN A 108 -4.81 16.68 8.86
CA ASN A 108 -4.46 15.40 8.30
C ASN A 108 -3.86 15.61 6.90
N ALA A 109 -2.79 14.89 6.56
CA ALA A 109 -2.20 14.97 5.22
C ALA A 109 -3.22 14.68 4.12
N ARG A 110 -4.20 13.80 4.42
CA ARG A 110 -5.32 13.48 3.53
C ARG A 110 -6.15 14.72 3.16
N ASP A 111 -6.37 15.63 4.10
CA ASP A 111 -7.23 16.81 3.90
C ASP A 111 -6.47 17.93 3.20
N VAL A 112 -5.18 18.06 3.47
CA VAL A 112 -4.33 19.14 2.95
C VAL A 112 -3.69 18.81 1.62
N LEU A 113 -3.39 17.54 1.36
CA LEU A 113 -2.69 17.11 0.16
C LEU A 113 -3.40 17.49 -1.15
N PRO A 114 -4.74 17.36 -1.28
CA PRO A 114 -5.45 17.79 -2.48
C PRO A 114 -5.27 19.29 -2.78
N GLU A 115 -5.31 20.13 -1.75
CA GLU A 115 -5.11 21.58 -1.89
C GLU A 115 -3.68 21.91 -2.32
N ILE A 116 -2.69 21.22 -1.73
CA ILE A 116 -1.28 21.38 -2.12
C ILE A 116 -1.06 20.94 -3.57
N VAL A 117 -1.68 19.84 -4.00
CA VAL A 117 -1.59 19.33 -5.38
C VAL A 117 -2.17 20.34 -6.36
N GLU A 118 -3.29 20.98 -6.02
CA GLU A 118 -3.93 21.98 -6.88
C GLU A 118 -3.05 23.22 -7.03
N VAL A 119 -2.58 23.79 -5.92
CA VAL A 119 -1.64 24.91 -5.92
C VAL A 119 -0.36 24.58 -6.71
N PHE A 120 0.16 23.37 -6.56
CA PHE A 120 1.34 22.94 -7.30
C PHE A 120 1.10 22.87 -8.81
N ARG A 121 -0.07 22.40 -9.26
CA ARG A 121 -0.46 22.39 -10.69
C ARG A 121 -0.54 23.79 -11.27
N GLU A 122 -1.08 24.77 -10.53
CA GLU A 122 -1.13 26.16 -10.94
C GLU A 122 0.28 26.74 -11.12
N ILE A 123 1.17 26.49 -10.14
CA ILE A 123 2.57 26.93 -10.22
C ILE A 123 3.30 26.26 -11.37
N GLN A 124 3.05 24.99 -11.64
CA GLN A 124 3.64 24.24 -12.76
C GLN A 124 3.33 24.90 -14.10
N GLY A 125 2.08 25.31 -14.34
CA GLY A 125 1.69 26.01 -15.55
C GLY A 125 2.45 27.32 -15.78
N LEU A 126 2.85 28.01 -14.70
CA LEU A 126 3.63 29.25 -14.77
C LEU A 126 5.14 29.01 -15.00
N VAL A 127 5.67 27.87 -14.55
CA VAL A 127 7.11 27.55 -14.62
C VAL A 127 7.50 26.94 -15.96
N ASP A 128 6.62 26.18 -16.61
CA ASP A 128 6.91 25.47 -17.87
C ASP A 128 7.26 26.40 -19.05
N GLU A 129 6.85 27.65 -19.00
CA GLU A 129 7.13 28.63 -20.06
C GLU A 129 8.43 29.42 -19.89
N SER A 130 9.00 29.47 -18.67
CA SER A 130 10.02 30.46 -18.32
C SER A 130 11.43 29.92 -17.96
N VAL A 131 11.63 28.61 -17.79
CA VAL A 131 12.85 28.05 -17.18
C VAL A 131 13.73 27.27 -18.16
N SER A 132 15.01 27.69 -18.26
CA SER A 132 16.03 27.04 -19.09
C SER A 132 16.49 25.65 -18.58
N GLU A 133 16.12 25.25 -17.38
CA GLU A 133 16.47 23.92 -16.76
C GLU A 133 15.27 22.98 -16.68
N ARG A 134 14.58 22.77 -17.79
CA ARG A 134 13.38 21.92 -17.89
C ARG A 134 13.54 20.53 -17.26
N THR A 135 14.71 19.92 -17.33
CA THR A 135 14.96 18.55 -16.87
C THR A 135 14.86 18.42 -15.34
N LYS A 136 15.43 19.39 -14.60
CA LYS A 136 15.38 19.35 -13.13
C LYS A 136 14.00 19.64 -12.58
N VAL A 137 13.29 20.58 -13.18
CA VAL A 137 11.90 20.92 -12.79
C VAL A 137 10.98 19.75 -13.07
N SER A 138 11.07 19.13 -14.24
CA SER A 138 10.28 17.95 -14.60
C SER A 138 10.53 16.77 -13.65
N GLU A 139 11.76 16.58 -13.18
CA GLU A 139 12.08 15.56 -12.19
C GLU A 139 11.45 15.84 -10.82
N GLN A 140 11.46 17.09 -10.35
CA GLN A 140 10.81 17.46 -9.09
C GLN A 140 9.29 17.36 -9.18
N ILE A 141 8.71 17.74 -10.30
CA ILE A 141 7.27 17.56 -10.57
C ILE A 141 6.90 16.09 -10.49
N ARG A 142 7.68 15.21 -11.14
CA ARG A 142 7.45 13.77 -11.08
C ARG A 142 7.52 13.25 -9.65
N LYS A 143 8.57 13.60 -8.89
CA LYS A 143 8.72 13.20 -7.49
C LYS A 143 7.53 13.63 -6.62
N PHE A 144 7.06 14.86 -6.82
CA PHE A 144 5.90 15.36 -6.08
C PHE A 144 4.62 14.60 -6.47
N THR A 145 4.41 14.35 -7.76
CA THR A 145 3.25 13.58 -8.25
C THR A 145 3.27 12.16 -7.70
N ASP A 146 4.45 11.52 -7.63
CA ASP A 146 4.62 10.18 -7.07
C ASP A 146 4.23 10.14 -5.59
N VAL A 147 4.74 11.08 -4.79
CA VAL A 147 4.43 11.16 -3.34
C VAL A 147 2.96 11.53 -3.08
N SER A 148 2.36 12.35 -3.95
CA SER A 148 0.97 12.80 -3.82
C SER A 148 -0.06 11.85 -4.44
N SER A 149 0.37 10.71 -4.96
CA SER A 149 -0.54 9.72 -5.56
C SER A 149 -1.39 9.03 -4.50
N ASP A 150 -2.71 8.97 -4.74
CA ASP A 150 -3.65 8.21 -3.91
C ASP A 150 -3.62 6.70 -4.20
N ILE A 151 -2.81 6.27 -5.17
CA ILE A 151 -2.69 4.85 -5.56
C ILE A 151 -1.61 4.19 -4.69
N ILE A 152 -2.00 3.19 -3.92
CA ILE A 152 -1.10 2.44 -3.04
C ILE A 152 -0.66 1.15 -3.72
N PRO A 153 0.63 0.99 -4.06
CA PRO A 153 1.13 -0.26 -4.61
C PRO A 153 1.38 -1.29 -3.50
N LEU A 154 0.84 -2.49 -3.69
CA LEU A 154 1.07 -3.66 -2.85
C LEU A 154 2.00 -4.62 -3.59
N CYS A 155 3.23 -4.76 -3.12
CA CYS A 155 4.22 -5.63 -3.73
C CYS A 155 4.24 -6.97 -3.01
N VAL A 156 3.72 -8.03 -3.65
CA VAL A 156 3.71 -9.37 -3.07
C VAL A 156 5.02 -10.06 -3.41
N LEU A 157 5.82 -10.28 -2.38
CA LEU A 157 7.17 -10.83 -2.43
C LEU A 157 7.19 -12.23 -1.77
N GLY A 158 8.13 -13.05 -2.16
CA GLY A 158 8.30 -14.38 -1.55
C GLY A 158 8.99 -15.34 -2.49
N ASN A 159 9.43 -16.45 -1.93
CA ASN A 159 10.12 -17.50 -2.68
C ASN A 159 9.20 -18.14 -3.72
N TYR A 160 9.82 -18.91 -4.62
CA TYR A 160 9.09 -19.75 -5.55
C TYR A 160 8.16 -20.71 -4.77
N SER A 161 6.98 -20.97 -5.31
CA SER A 161 5.94 -21.82 -4.69
C SER A 161 5.46 -21.42 -3.28
N ALA A 162 5.82 -20.25 -2.77
CA ALA A 162 5.36 -19.76 -1.46
C ALA A 162 3.86 -19.44 -1.39
N GLY A 163 3.12 -19.55 -2.50
CA GLY A 163 1.69 -19.30 -2.56
C GLY A 163 1.31 -17.84 -2.87
N LYS A 164 2.22 -17.01 -3.43
CA LYS A 164 1.96 -15.60 -3.77
C LYS A 164 0.72 -15.41 -4.64
N SER A 165 0.64 -16.09 -5.78
CA SER A 165 -0.49 -15.98 -6.70
C SER A 165 -1.79 -16.50 -6.07
N THR A 166 -1.73 -17.55 -5.24
CA THR A 166 -2.87 -18.05 -4.45
C THR A 166 -3.34 -17.01 -3.45
N PHE A 167 -2.41 -16.37 -2.74
CA PHE A 167 -2.71 -15.28 -1.81
C PHE A 167 -3.38 -14.11 -2.53
N ILE A 168 -2.85 -13.68 -3.68
CA ILE A 168 -3.43 -12.59 -4.48
C ILE A 168 -4.83 -12.96 -4.98
N ASN A 169 -5.02 -14.19 -5.50
CA ASN A 169 -6.33 -14.67 -5.91
C ASN A 169 -7.36 -14.63 -4.77
N ALA A 170 -6.96 -15.05 -3.56
CA ALA A 170 -7.80 -14.95 -2.38
C ALA A 170 -8.10 -13.50 -1.99
N LEU A 171 -7.11 -12.62 -2.11
CA LEU A 171 -7.22 -11.20 -1.78
C LEU A 171 -8.22 -10.47 -2.69
N ILE A 172 -8.20 -10.74 -3.99
CA ILE A 172 -9.13 -10.16 -4.96
C ILE A 172 -10.47 -10.91 -5.05
N GLY A 173 -10.56 -12.10 -4.43
CA GLY A 173 -11.75 -12.95 -4.43
C GLY A 173 -12.03 -13.64 -5.77
N MET A 174 -11.02 -13.77 -6.63
CA MET A 174 -11.15 -14.38 -7.97
C MET A 174 -9.87 -15.15 -8.33
N GLU A 175 -10.00 -16.37 -8.86
CA GLU A 175 -8.87 -17.21 -9.30
C GLU A 175 -8.43 -16.85 -10.74
N ILE A 176 -7.84 -15.68 -10.91
CA ILE A 176 -7.34 -15.23 -12.22
C ILE A 176 -5.87 -15.58 -12.47
N LEU A 177 -5.02 -15.48 -11.42
CA LEU A 177 -3.61 -15.81 -11.57
C LEU A 177 -3.42 -17.33 -11.61
N PRO A 178 -2.58 -17.84 -12.52
CA PRO A 178 -2.22 -19.25 -12.51
C PRO A 178 -1.53 -19.61 -11.20
N SER A 179 -1.96 -20.68 -10.57
CA SER A 179 -1.34 -21.30 -9.40
C SER A 179 -0.97 -22.75 -9.74
N GLY A 180 0.20 -23.21 -9.31
CA GLY A 180 0.66 -24.58 -9.60
C GLY A 180 2.12 -24.81 -9.22
N ASP A 181 2.56 -26.05 -9.30
CA ASP A 181 3.92 -26.50 -8.93
C ASP A 181 4.99 -26.22 -9.99
N GLU A 182 4.60 -25.77 -11.19
CA GLU A 182 5.54 -25.37 -12.23
C GLU A 182 5.93 -23.88 -12.07
N PRO A 183 7.11 -23.43 -12.58
CA PRO A 183 7.53 -22.02 -12.53
C PRO A 183 6.54 -21.15 -13.30
N VAL A 184 5.51 -20.70 -12.57
CA VAL A 184 4.30 -20.13 -13.15
C VAL A 184 4.45 -18.63 -13.41
N THR A 185 5.33 -17.93 -12.66
CA THR A 185 5.46 -16.49 -12.81
C THR A 185 6.83 -16.12 -13.35
N ALA A 186 6.95 -16.04 -14.66
CA ALA A 186 8.14 -15.51 -15.34
C ALA A 186 8.08 -13.99 -15.55
N ARG A 187 6.93 -13.34 -15.21
CA ARG A 187 6.64 -11.94 -15.50
C ARG A 187 5.99 -11.28 -14.29
N ILE A 188 6.02 -9.95 -14.26
CA ILE A 188 5.35 -9.15 -13.23
C ILE A 188 3.91 -8.90 -13.67
N PHE A 189 2.95 -9.28 -12.84
CA PHE A 189 1.54 -8.90 -13.03
C PHE A 189 1.21 -7.68 -12.19
N GLN A 190 0.77 -6.61 -12.86
CA GLN A 190 0.22 -5.42 -12.24
C GLN A 190 -1.31 -5.50 -12.27
N ILE A 191 -1.95 -5.66 -11.14
CA ILE A 191 -3.38 -5.89 -11.03
C ILE A 191 -4.04 -4.66 -10.42
N LYS A 192 -5.03 -4.12 -11.15
CA LYS A 192 -5.87 -3.01 -10.71
C LYS A 192 -7.32 -3.47 -10.60
N ARG A 193 -8.06 -2.81 -9.70
CA ARG A 193 -9.50 -2.98 -9.60
C ARG A 193 -10.20 -2.31 -10.77
N SER A 194 -11.07 -3.04 -11.47
CA SER A 194 -11.96 -2.47 -12.47
C SER A 194 -13.14 -1.75 -11.79
N LYS A 195 -13.54 -0.61 -12.36
CA LYS A 195 -14.78 0.07 -11.97
C LYS A 195 -16.01 -0.59 -12.58
N ASP A 196 -15.82 -1.34 -13.68
CA ASP A 196 -16.87 -2.09 -14.35
C ASP A 196 -16.85 -3.54 -13.83
N ARG A 197 -17.96 -4.01 -13.26
CA ARG A 197 -18.07 -5.35 -12.67
C ARG A 197 -18.16 -6.47 -13.70
N ASP A 198 -18.57 -6.13 -14.92
CA ASP A 198 -18.82 -7.11 -15.97
C ASP A 198 -17.68 -7.18 -16.98
N ARG A 199 -16.61 -6.45 -16.76
CA ARG A 199 -15.48 -6.35 -17.71
C ARG A 199 -14.14 -6.48 -17.01
N ALA A 200 -13.25 -7.20 -17.69
CA ALA A 200 -11.84 -7.27 -17.33
C ALA A 200 -10.96 -7.05 -18.55
N MET A 201 -9.69 -6.73 -18.30
CA MET A 201 -8.75 -6.37 -19.34
C MET A 201 -7.36 -6.89 -19.00
N VAL A 202 -6.65 -7.39 -20.02
CA VAL A 202 -5.23 -7.75 -19.94
C VAL A 202 -4.47 -7.02 -21.03
N GLN A 203 -3.44 -6.27 -20.65
CA GLN A 203 -2.63 -5.48 -21.56
C GLN A 203 -1.15 -5.86 -21.45
N PHE A 204 -0.51 -6.10 -22.56
CA PHE A 204 0.93 -6.40 -22.69
C PHE A 204 1.44 -6.04 -24.09
N SER A 205 2.74 -6.18 -24.31
CA SER A 205 3.35 -6.09 -25.64
C SER A 205 3.99 -7.43 -26.02
N CYS A 206 3.94 -7.80 -27.29
CA CYS A 206 4.67 -8.93 -27.86
C CYS A 206 5.45 -8.44 -29.08
N GLY A 207 6.76 -8.44 -28.98
CA GLY A 207 7.60 -7.68 -29.91
C GLY A 207 7.20 -6.21 -29.93
N ASN A 208 7.01 -5.64 -31.12
CA ASN A 208 6.60 -4.25 -31.30
C ASN A 208 5.07 -4.04 -31.29
N ARG A 209 4.29 -5.10 -31.06
CA ARG A 209 2.83 -5.05 -31.09
C ARG A 209 2.24 -4.98 -29.68
N ARG A 210 1.30 -4.06 -29.47
CA ARG A 210 0.53 -3.95 -28.24
C ARG A 210 -0.71 -4.83 -28.32
N PHE A 211 -0.93 -5.64 -27.28
CA PHE A 211 -2.10 -6.49 -27.10
C PHE A 211 -2.99 -5.90 -26.02
N LEU A 212 -4.29 -5.85 -26.32
CA LEU A 212 -5.34 -5.47 -25.38
C LEU A 212 -6.45 -6.52 -25.48
N LEU A 213 -6.43 -7.47 -24.54
CA LEU A 213 -7.46 -8.49 -24.41
C LEU A 213 -8.57 -7.94 -23.51
N ARG A 214 -9.81 -8.00 -23.98
CA ARG A 214 -10.99 -7.60 -23.23
C ARG A 214 -11.84 -8.82 -22.96
N PHE A 215 -12.32 -8.94 -21.73
CA PHE A 215 -13.18 -10.01 -21.27
C PHE A 215 -14.49 -9.44 -20.77
N ASN A 216 -15.57 -10.16 -21.03
CA ASN A 216 -16.86 -9.98 -20.41
C ASN A 216 -17.26 -11.28 -19.68
N LEU A 217 -18.50 -11.35 -19.21
CA LEU A 217 -19.02 -12.55 -18.52
C LEU A 217 -19.05 -13.79 -19.43
N ASP A 218 -19.16 -13.59 -20.75
CA ASP A 218 -19.28 -14.67 -21.75
C ASP A 218 -17.89 -15.16 -22.25
N GLY A 219 -16.84 -14.38 -22.04
CA GLY A 219 -15.49 -14.76 -22.45
C GLY A 219 -14.62 -13.64 -23.03
N LEU A 220 -13.66 -14.05 -23.85
CA LEU A 220 -12.79 -13.12 -24.58
C LEU A 220 -13.57 -12.44 -25.70
N MET A 221 -13.60 -11.10 -25.66
CA MET A 221 -14.20 -10.30 -26.73
C MET A 221 -13.28 -10.29 -27.95
N GLU A 222 -13.86 -10.48 -29.14
CA GLU A 222 -13.11 -10.44 -30.39
C GLU A 222 -12.40 -9.08 -30.57
N ASN A 223 -11.11 -9.14 -30.87
CA ASN A 223 -10.34 -7.98 -31.28
C ASN A 223 -9.90 -8.15 -32.75
N LYS A 224 -10.62 -7.49 -33.65
CA LYS A 224 -10.40 -7.60 -35.11
C LYS A 224 -8.98 -7.24 -35.56
N GLU A 225 -8.29 -6.38 -34.79
CA GLU A 225 -6.91 -6.00 -35.09
C GLU A 225 -5.91 -7.10 -34.77
N LEU A 226 -6.28 -8.04 -33.90
CA LEU A 226 -5.42 -9.14 -33.43
C LEU A 226 -5.75 -10.48 -34.08
N VAL A 227 -6.89 -10.61 -34.75
CA VAL A 227 -7.27 -11.85 -35.46
C VAL A 227 -6.19 -12.21 -36.50
N GLY A 228 -5.78 -13.48 -36.49
CA GLY A 228 -4.69 -13.99 -37.34
C GLY A 228 -3.28 -13.80 -36.75
N ASP A 229 -3.16 -13.17 -35.61
CA ASP A 229 -1.91 -13.17 -34.85
C ASP A 229 -1.76 -14.51 -34.09
N PRO A 230 -0.64 -15.26 -34.28
CA PRO A 230 -0.49 -16.58 -33.68
C PRO A 230 -0.69 -16.64 -32.17
N LEU A 231 -0.20 -15.63 -31.44
CA LEU A 231 -0.36 -15.55 -30.00
C LEU A 231 -1.83 -15.28 -29.61
N TYR A 232 -2.49 -14.36 -30.33
CA TYR A 232 -3.91 -14.07 -30.07
C TYR A 232 -4.78 -15.30 -30.34
N ASP A 233 -4.57 -15.97 -31.46
CA ASP A 233 -5.34 -17.16 -31.85
C ASP A 233 -5.12 -18.33 -30.87
N LYS A 234 -3.89 -18.49 -30.35
CA LYS A 234 -3.58 -19.46 -29.29
C LYS A 234 -4.32 -19.13 -27.98
N ILE A 235 -4.34 -17.85 -27.58
CA ILE A 235 -5.08 -17.39 -26.41
C ILE A 235 -6.58 -17.62 -26.61
N ALA A 236 -7.15 -17.18 -27.74
CA ALA A 236 -8.57 -17.33 -28.05
C ALA A 236 -9.01 -18.80 -28.01
N THR A 237 -8.23 -19.69 -28.61
CA THR A 237 -8.46 -21.13 -28.58
C THR A 237 -8.46 -21.69 -27.17
N LYS A 238 -7.49 -21.30 -26.35
CA LYS A 238 -7.37 -21.77 -24.96
C LYS A 238 -8.52 -21.28 -24.09
N VAL A 239 -8.93 -20.03 -24.28
CA VAL A 239 -10.07 -19.43 -23.57
C VAL A 239 -11.37 -20.12 -23.97
N ALA A 240 -11.60 -20.36 -25.26
CA ALA A 240 -12.80 -21.06 -25.75
C ALA A 240 -12.93 -22.49 -25.20
N GLY A 241 -11.82 -23.15 -24.90
CA GLY A 241 -11.80 -24.49 -24.30
C GLY A 241 -11.85 -24.49 -22.75
N SER A 242 -11.95 -23.36 -22.10
CA SER A 242 -11.99 -23.25 -20.64
C SER A 242 -13.42 -23.33 -20.09
N THR A 243 -13.57 -23.51 -18.78
CA THR A 243 -14.88 -23.47 -18.10
C THR A 243 -15.46 -22.05 -18.16
N ALA A 244 -16.78 -21.95 -18.18
CA ALA A 244 -17.45 -20.66 -18.23
C ALA A 244 -17.11 -19.76 -17.03
N GLY A 245 -17.07 -18.45 -17.28
CA GLY A 245 -16.84 -17.43 -16.28
C GLY A 245 -15.54 -16.62 -16.49
N MET A 246 -15.60 -15.35 -16.21
CA MET A 246 -14.52 -14.38 -16.45
C MET A 246 -13.18 -14.82 -15.82
N ALA A 247 -13.20 -15.28 -14.56
CA ALA A 247 -11.98 -15.73 -13.87
C ALA A 247 -11.30 -16.90 -14.60
N SER A 248 -12.07 -17.91 -15.02
CA SER A 248 -11.55 -19.07 -15.74
C SER A 248 -10.96 -18.68 -17.11
N HIS A 249 -11.65 -17.79 -17.83
CA HIS A 249 -11.20 -17.30 -19.13
C HIS A 249 -9.88 -16.51 -18.99
N MET A 250 -9.79 -15.63 -17.99
CA MET A 250 -8.57 -14.88 -17.69
C MET A 250 -7.43 -15.80 -17.26
N ASN A 251 -7.69 -16.75 -16.36
CA ASN A 251 -6.70 -17.73 -15.93
C ASN A 251 -6.12 -18.50 -17.12
N SER A 252 -6.99 -18.92 -18.05
CA SER A 252 -6.58 -19.63 -19.25
C SER A 252 -5.71 -18.77 -20.18
N ALA A 253 -6.05 -17.49 -20.35
CA ALA A 253 -5.24 -16.54 -21.10
C ALA A 253 -3.87 -16.30 -20.44
N LEU A 254 -3.85 -16.07 -19.13
CA LEU A 254 -2.61 -15.83 -18.38
C LEU A 254 -1.69 -17.06 -18.35
N LYS A 255 -2.24 -18.28 -18.35
CA LYS A 255 -1.44 -19.51 -18.54
C LYS A 255 -0.71 -19.54 -19.88
N VAL A 256 -1.37 -19.13 -20.96
CA VAL A 256 -0.72 -19.02 -22.27
C VAL A 256 0.41 -17.99 -22.23
N LEU A 257 0.18 -16.82 -21.62
CA LEU A 257 1.20 -15.78 -21.52
C LEU A 257 2.41 -16.20 -20.69
N ASN A 258 2.20 -16.94 -19.60
CA ASN A 258 3.29 -17.44 -18.77
C ASN A 258 4.13 -18.52 -19.44
N SER A 259 3.50 -19.41 -20.19
CA SER A 259 4.18 -20.52 -20.88
C SER A 259 4.72 -20.14 -22.26
N TYR A 260 4.54 -18.89 -22.68
CA TYR A 260 5.01 -18.44 -23.99
C TYR A 260 6.53 -18.21 -23.99
N HIS A 261 7.21 -18.88 -24.88
CA HIS A 261 8.65 -18.76 -25.11
C HIS A 261 8.93 -18.14 -26.48
N ALA A 262 10.01 -17.36 -26.57
CA ALA A 262 10.42 -16.66 -27.81
C ALA A 262 10.70 -17.59 -28.98
N ASP A 263 10.92 -18.88 -28.72
CA ASP A 263 11.22 -19.87 -29.73
C ASP A 263 10.04 -20.21 -30.69
N GLU A 264 8.82 -19.76 -30.34
CA GLU A 264 7.62 -20.06 -31.13
C GLU A 264 7.46 -19.13 -32.34
N ASP A 265 7.84 -17.85 -32.25
CA ASP A 265 7.68 -16.86 -33.33
C ASP A 265 8.70 -15.70 -33.29
N ASP A 266 9.82 -15.90 -32.60
CA ASP A 266 10.93 -14.94 -32.45
C ASP A 266 10.53 -13.61 -31.83
N ARG A 267 9.35 -13.57 -31.11
CA ARG A 267 8.86 -12.42 -30.40
C ARG A 267 8.89 -12.65 -28.89
N THR A 268 9.19 -11.63 -28.13
CA THR A 268 9.17 -11.66 -26.65
C THR A 268 7.97 -10.89 -26.10
N ILE A 269 7.31 -11.46 -25.10
CA ILE A 269 6.28 -10.76 -24.32
C ILE A 269 6.96 -9.85 -23.29
N SER A 270 6.39 -8.65 -23.08
CA SER A 270 6.88 -7.71 -22.07
C SER A 270 6.90 -8.32 -20.66
N ASP A 271 7.91 -7.94 -19.87
CA ASP A 271 8.08 -8.39 -18.49
C ASP A 271 6.95 -7.95 -17.57
N LEU A 272 6.25 -6.87 -17.93
CA LEU A 272 5.10 -6.33 -17.22
C LEU A 272 3.81 -6.59 -17.98
N ILE A 273 2.88 -7.30 -17.34
CA ILE A 273 1.52 -7.52 -17.81
C ILE A 273 0.56 -6.75 -16.91
N ARG A 274 -0.26 -5.87 -17.48
CA ARG A 274 -1.26 -5.10 -16.75
C ARG A 274 -2.61 -5.78 -16.82
N ILE A 275 -3.23 -5.95 -15.67
CA ILE A 275 -4.52 -6.61 -15.52
C ILE A 275 -5.46 -5.62 -14.82
N GLU A 276 -6.65 -5.45 -15.37
CA GLU A 276 -7.74 -4.76 -14.71
C GLU A 276 -8.92 -5.73 -14.59
N VAL A 277 -9.39 -5.97 -13.37
CA VAL A 277 -10.40 -6.99 -13.06
C VAL A 277 -11.31 -6.50 -11.92
N PRO A 278 -12.63 -6.79 -11.97
CA PRO A 278 -13.50 -6.52 -10.83
C PRO A 278 -13.07 -7.39 -9.65
N PHE A 279 -12.92 -6.76 -8.46
CA PHE A 279 -12.72 -7.52 -7.24
C PHE A 279 -14.08 -8.03 -6.73
N SER A 280 -14.07 -9.10 -5.95
CA SER A 280 -15.27 -9.70 -5.38
C SER A 280 -16.08 -8.71 -4.54
N ASP A 281 -17.41 -8.91 -4.43
CA ASP A 281 -18.30 -8.09 -3.60
C ASP A 281 -18.04 -8.23 -2.10
N THR A 282 -17.33 -9.28 -1.69
CA THR A 282 -16.86 -9.47 -0.31
C THR A 282 -15.54 -8.75 -0.03
N ASP A 283 -15.14 -7.89 -0.93
CA ASP A 283 -13.93 -7.14 -0.93
C ASP A 283 -13.81 -6.25 0.34
N PRO A 284 -12.81 -6.50 1.20
CA PRO A 284 -12.57 -5.70 2.39
C PRO A 284 -11.89 -4.35 2.11
N TRP A 285 -11.64 -4.05 0.82
CA TRP A 285 -10.89 -2.88 0.42
C TRP A 285 -11.64 -1.57 0.66
N PRO A 286 -10.98 -0.54 1.17
CA PRO A 286 -11.56 0.79 1.23
C PRO A 286 -11.97 1.29 -0.16
N HIS A 287 -13.17 1.85 -0.29
CA HIS A 287 -13.64 2.37 -1.57
C HIS A 287 -13.07 3.74 -1.93
N ASP A 288 -12.46 4.41 -0.97
CA ASP A 288 -11.88 5.76 -1.08
C ASP A 288 -10.41 5.77 -1.52
N ARG A 289 -9.80 4.59 -1.69
CA ARG A 289 -8.40 4.45 -2.14
C ARG A 289 -8.27 3.44 -3.26
N GLU A 290 -7.35 3.70 -4.18
CA GLU A 290 -6.99 2.76 -5.22
C GLU A 290 -5.75 1.97 -4.80
N PHE A 291 -5.81 0.65 -4.97
CA PHE A 291 -4.68 -0.23 -4.76
C PHE A 291 -4.24 -0.83 -6.08
N VAL A 292 -2.94 -1.02 -6.23
CA VAL A 292 -2.34 -1.74 -7.34
C VAL A 292 -1.51 -2.86 -6.78
N ILE A 293 -1.89 -4.09 -7.09
CA ILE A 293 -1.20 -5.29 -6.61
C ILE A 293 -0.16 -5.71 -7.64
N PHE A 294 1.07 -5.96 -7.19
CA PHE A 294 2.15 -6.51 -8.01
C PHE A 294 2.43 -7.94 -7.57
N ASP A 295 2.14 -8.91 -8.46
CA ASP A 295 2.65 -10.28 -8.32
C ASP A 295 4.02 -10.36 -8.98
N THR A 296 5.03 -10.71 -8.19
CA THR A 296 6.41 -10.75 -8.64
C THR A 296 6.90 -12.19 -8.80
N PRO A 297 7.81 -12.44 -9.76
CA PRO A 297 8.52 -13.72 -9.83
C PRO A 297 9.18 -14.07 -8.50
N GLY A 298 9.31 -15.35 -8.19
CA GLY A 298 10.00 -15.80 -6.99
C GLY A 298 11.46 -15.35 -6.94
N SER A 299 11.97 -15.06 -5.76
CA SER A 299 13.31 -14.47 -5.53
C SER A 299 14.47 -15.33 -6.07
N ASN A 300 14.27 -16.61 -6.30
CA ASN A 300 15.28 -17.55 -6.80
C ASN A 300 15.36 -17.62 -8.34
N SER A 301 14.67 -16.73 -9.07
CA SER A 301 14.79 -16.70 -10.53
C SER A 301 16.10 -16.03 -10.97
N ALA A 302 16.77 -16.59 -11.97
CA ALA A 302 18.04 -16.08 -12.51
C ALA A 302 17.95 -14.64 -13.09
N SER A 303 16.75 -14.09 -13.21
CA SER A 303 16.42 -12.77 -13.79
C SER A 303 16.10 -11.68 -12.75
N ASN A 304 16.48 -11.88 -11.48
CA ASN A 304 16.08 -10.98 -10.37
C ASN A 304 16.41 -9.49 -10.58
N ALA A 305 17.58 -9.18 -11.18
CA ALA A 305 17.98 -7.78 -11.40
C ALA A 305 17.08 -7.06 -12.42
N ASP A 306 16.70 -7.75 -13.49
CA ASP A 306 15.81 -7.18 -14.52
C ASP A 306 14.39 -7.03 -13.98
N HIS A 307 13.88 -7.99 -13.22
CA HIS A 307 12.57 -7.89 -12.59
C HIS A 307 12.50 -6.76 -11.56
N ALA A 308 13.55 -6.57 -10.74
CA ALA A 308 13.62 -5.45 -9.80
C ALA A 308 13.57 -4.09 -10.53
N ARG A 309 14.27 -3.97 -11.68
CA ARG A 309 14.22 -2.76 -12.51
C ARG A 309 12.83 -2.51 -13.10
N VAL A 310 12.20 -3.55 -13.63
CA VAL A 310 10.84 -3.46 -14.20
C VAL A 310 9.82 -3.11 -13.13
N LEU A 311 9.91 -3.74 -11.95
CA LEU A 311 9.04 -3.42 -10.82
C LEU A 311 9.20 -1.96 -10.38
N LYS A 312 10.43 -1.49 -10.24
CA LYS A 312 10.72 -0.08 -9.91
C LYS A 312 10.11 0.88 -10.93
N GLN A 313 10.27 0.59 -12.24
CA GLN A 313 9.66 1.39 -13.29
C GLN A 313 8.13 1.36 -13.26
N ALA A 314 7.54 0.20 -12.97
CA ALA A 314 6.09 0.06 -12.87
C ALA A 314 5.48 0.79 -11.65
N MET A 315 6.29 1.03 -10.63
CA MET A 315 5.91 1.78 -9.43
C MET A 315 6.17 3.29 -9.56
N GLU A 316 6.84 3.75 -10.62
CA GLU A 316 7.00 5.19 -10.88
C GLU A 316 5.62 5.84 -11.06
N GLY A 317 5.36 6.94 -10.35
CA GLY A 317 4.06 7.62 -10.34
C GLY A 317 3.07 7.10 -9.30
N LEU A 318 3.49 6.15 -8.45
CA LEU A 318 2.68 5.61 -7.35
C LEU A 318 3.26 6.05 -6.00
N SER A 319 2.43 6.01 -4.96
CA SER A 319 2.92 6.25 -3.59
C SER A 319 3.93 5.18 -3.15
N ASN A 320 4.52 5.34 -1.97
CA ASN A 320 5.43 4.33 -1.42
C ASN A 320 4.74 2.96 -1.35
N GLY A 321 5.39 1.93 -1.90
CA GLY A 321 4.84 0.58 -1.94
C GLY A 321 4.83 -0.10 -0.57
N LEU A 322 3.79 -0.89 -0.34
CA LEU A 322 3.69 -1.76 0.83
C LEU A 322 4.17 -3.16 0.44
N PRO A 323 5.30 -3.63 0.96
CA PRO A 323 5.74 -5.01 0.72
C PRO A 323 4.91 -5.99 1.56
N ILE A 324 4.41 -7.05 0.91
CA ILE A 324 3.74 -8.17 1.55
C ILE A 324 4.60 -9.41 1.32
N PHE A 325 5.15 -9.97 2.39
CA PHE A 325 5.97 -11.18 2.31
C PHE A 325 5.11 -12.42 2.50
N VAL A 326 5.09 -13.28 1.49
CA VAL A 326 4.44 -14.58 1.54
C VAL A 326 5.50 -15.66 1.65
N ALA A 327 5.46 -16.43 2.73
CA ALA A 327 6.40 -17.50 2.99
C ALA A 327 5.66 -18.78 3.39
N GLU A 328 6.20 -19.92 3.01
CA GLU A 328 5.73 -21.21 3.49
C GLU A 328 6.10 -21.38 4.98
N TYR A 329 5.12 -21.81 5.80
CA TYR A 329 5.29 -21.91 7.24
C TYR A 329 6.53 -22.73 7.66
N ASN A 330 6.79 -23.84 6.95
CA ASN A 330 7.91 -24.73 7.24
C ASN A 330 9.29 -24.19 6.80
N SER A 331 9.32 -23.08 6.06
CA SER A 331 10.56 -22.51 5.50
C SER A 331 10.91 -21.12 6.05
N LEU A 332 10.24 -20.66 7.11
CA LEU A 332 10.42 -19.32 7.70
C LEU A 332 11.86 -19.08 8.18
N ASP A 333 12.56 -20.11 8.64
CA ASP A 333 13.93 -20.03 9.17
C ASP A 333 15.04 -20.23 8.13
N THR A 334 14.70 -20.38 6.85
CA THR A 334 15.71 -20.57 5.80
C THR A 334 16.47 -19.28 5.52
N GLU A 335 17.76 -19.39 5.10
CA GLU A 335 18.59 -18.22 4.72
C GLU A 335 17.96 -17.39 3.60
N ASP A 336 17.24 -18.02 2.66
CA ASP A 336 16.56 -17.35 1.57
C ASP A 336 15.46 -16.38 2.05
N ASN A 337 14.73 -16.76 3.10
CA ASN A 337 13.70 -15.88 3.68
C ASN A 337 14.29 -14.75 4.54
N LYS A 338 15.45 -14.98 5.18
CA LYS A 338 16.18 -13.93 5.92
C LYS A 338 16.71 -12.84 4.98
N ASN A 339 17.12 -13.21 3.77
CA ASN A 339 17.61 -12.26 2.77
C ASN A 339 16.51 -11.39 2.15
N LEU A 340 15.23 -11.83 2.21
CA LEU A 340 14.08 -11.04 1.73
C LEU A 340 13.66 -9.95 2.73
N SER A 341 14.03 -10.07 4.01
CA SER A 341 13.64 -9.14 5.07
C SER A 341 14.68 -8.02 5.34
N ASN A 342 15.84 -8.10 4.71
CA ASN A 342 16.91 -7.09 4.73
C ASN A 342 16.94 -6.27 3.45
#